data_301cd5cb4cdd02bbafa723621e595d23
#
_entry.id   301cd5cb4cdd02bbafa723621e595d23
#
_cell.length_a   1.000
_cell.length_b   1.000
_cell.length_c   1.000
_cell.angle_alpha   90.00
_cell.angle_beta   90.00
_cell.angle_gamma   90.00
#
_symmetry.space_group_name_H-M   'P 1'
#
loop_
_entity.id
_entity.type
_entity.pdbx_description
1 polymer ?
#
loop_
_entity_poly.entity_id
_entity_poly.type
_entity_poly.pdbx_seq_one_letter_code
_entity_poly.pdbx_strand_id
1 'polypeptide(L)'
;MSIMDAIFDGKVYPGEQVVSTDPEYAQTNREIDALMKKLEEKLDRDEYDMVEEVCDLLAISQDIQNKEVFRYGLSLGLRLMREASDFPFPEEGSSSERS
;
A
#
# COMPACT_ATOMS: atom_id res chain seq x y z
N MET A 1 -0.22 -12.17 21.40
CA MET A 1 -0.16 -10.85 20.76
C MET A 1 -1.35 -10.67 19.86
N SER A 2 -2.03 -9.57 19.98
CA SER A 2 -3.18 -9.32 19.12
C SER A 2 -2.72 -8.79 17.76
N ILE A 3 -3.60 -8.86 16.78
CA ILE A 3 -3.28 -8.33 15.46
C ILE A 3 -3.11 -6.82 15.51
N MET A 4 -3.84 -6.16 16.42
CA MET A 4 -3.71 -4.73 16.62
C MET A 4 -2.30 -4.38 17.10
N ASP A 5 -1.77 -5.12 18.07
CA ASP A 5 -0.43 -4.92 18.55
C ASP A 5 0.60 -5.12 17.45
N ALA A 6 0.41 -6.16 16.63
CA ALA A 6 1.31 -6.44 15.52
C ALA A 6 1.33 -5.30 14.51
N ILE A 7 0.18 -4.70 14.24
CA ILE A 7 0.09 -3.58 13.30
C ILE A 7 0.82 -2.36 13.85
N PHE A 8 0.56 -2.01 15.12
CA PHE A 8 1.18 -0.83 15.71
C PHE A 8 2.68 -1.00 15.92
N ASP A 9 3.12 -2.24 16.14
CA ASP A 9 4.54 -2.54 16.27
C ASP A 9 5.26 -2.61 14.93
N GLY A 10 4.53 -2.47 13.84
CA GLY A 10 5.11 -2.52 12.51
C GLY A 10 5.42 -3.93 12.02
N LYS A 11 4.92 -4.95 12.70
CA LYS A 11 5.18 -6.33 12.31
C LYS A 11 4.27 -6.80 11.19
N VAL A 12 3.13 -6.15 11.01
CA VAL A 12 2.21 -6.42 9.91
C VAL A 12 2.05 -5.14 9.12
N TYR A 13 2.56 -5.14 7.92
CA TYR A 13 2.43 -3.99 7.03
C TYR A 13 2.00 -4.50 5.66
N PRO A 14 0.79 -4.16 5.22
CA PRO A 14 0.27 -4.69 3.95
C PRO A 14 1.17 -4.41 2.76
N GLY A 15 1.89 -3.30 2.76
CA GLY A 15 2.78 -2.95 1.66
C GLY A 15 3.91 -3.95 1.45
N GLU A 16 4.25 -4.73 2.47
CA GLU A 16 5.29 -5.74 2.37
C GLU A 16 4.73 -7.14 2.14
N GLN A 17 3.45 -7.32 2.37
CA GLN A 17 2.82 -8.64 2.32
C GLN A 17 1.85 -8.82 1.17
N VAL A 18 1.43 -7.72 0.57
CA VAL A 18 0.47 -7.76 -0.52
C VAL A 18 1.20 -7.53 -1.83
N VAL A 19 1.08 -8.50 -2.73
CA VAL A 19 1.59 -8.38 -4.09
C VAL A 19 0.38 -8.33 -5.01
N SER A 20 0.35 -7.33 -5.88
CA SER A 20 -0.77 -7.17 -6.77
C SER A 20 -0.87 -8.34 -7.76
N THR A 21 -2.09 -8.80 -7.95
CA THR A 21 -2.39 -9.82 -8.96
C THR A 21 -3.05 -9.20 -10.19
N ASP A 22 -3.15 -7.88 -10.23
CA ASP A 22 -3.72 -7.19 -11.38
C ASP A 22 -2.83 -7.41 -12.60
N PRO A 23 -3.38 -7.87 -13.74
CA PRO A 23 -2.59 -8.06 -14.95
C PRO A 23 -1.89 -6.79 -15.41
N GLU A 24 -2.46 -5.63 -15.17
CA GLU A 24 -1.85 -4.37 -15.54
C GLU A 24 -0.58 -4.10 -14.74
N TYR A 25 -0.55 -4.52 -13.47
CA TYR A 25 0.66 -4.40 -12.65
C TYR A 25 1.82 -5.18 -13.26
N ALA A 26 1.58 -6.44 -13.61
CA ALA A 26 2.60 -7.28 -14.21
C ALA A 26 3.04 -6.74 -15.57
N GLN A 27 2.09 -6.26 -16.38
CA GLN A 27 2.38 -5.70 -17.69
C GLN A 27 3.25 -4.44 -17.56
N THR A 28 2.89 -3.56 -16.63
CA THR A 28 3.66 -2.34 -16.39
C THR A 28 5.09 -2.66 -15.97
N ASN A 29 5.26 -3.65 -15.11
CA ASN A 29 6.60 -4.04 -14.67
C ASN A 29 7.42 -4.62 -15.82
N ARG A 30 6.79 -5.35 -16.72
CA ARG A 30 7.50 -5.85 -17.91
C ARG A 30 7.95 -4.70 -18.80
N GLU A 31 7.12 -3.65 -18.92
CA GLU A 31 7.49 -2.48 -19.72
C GLU A 31 8.64 -1.73 -19.09
N ILE A 32 8.63 -1.60 -17.76
CA ILE A 32 9.73 -0.97 -17.04
C ILE A 32 11.02 -1.74 -17.28
N ASP A 33 10.99 -3.07 -17.15
CA ASP A 33 12.16 -3.89 -17.35
C ASP A 33 12.70 -3.76 -18.77
N ALA A 34 11.82 -3.72 -19.75
CA ALA A 34 12.24 -3.59 -21.16
C ALA A 34 12.91 -2.24 -21.41
N LEU A 35 12.37 -1.17 -20.84
CA LEU A 35 12.95 0.17 -20.98
C LEU A 35 14.26 0.27 -20.24
N MET A 36 14.39 -0.32 -19.07
CA MET A 36 15.63 -0.32 -18.32
C MET A 36 16.75 -1.03 -19.11
N LYS A 37 16.42 -2.13 -19.76
CA LYS A 37 17.41 -2.83 -20.61
C LYS A 37 17.86 -1.96 -21.77
N LYS A 38 16.94 -1.22 -22.38
CA LYS A 38 17.30 -0.31 -23.47
C LYS A 38 18.21 0.82 -22.98
N LEU A 39 17.93 1.34 -21.79
CA LEU A 39 18.77 2.38 -21.20
C LEU A 39 20.16 1.86 -20.89
N GLU A 40 20.25 0.64 -20.38
CA GLU A 40 21.54 0.04 -20.07
C GLU A 40 22.41 -0.08 -21.33
N GLU A 41 21.79 -0.38 -22.46
CA GLU A 41 22.51 -0.50 -23.73
C GLU A 41 22.93 0.84 -24.31
N LYS A 42 22.19 1.91 -24.01
CA LYS A 42 22.40 3.22 -24.62
C LYS A 42 23.28 4.14 -23.81
N LEU A 43 23.29 3.98 -22.49
CA LEU A 43 24.01 4.87 -21.59
C LEU A 43 25.35 4.24 -21.21
N ASP A 44 26.34 5.07 -20.86
CA ASP A 44 27.55 4.53 -20.27
C ASP A 44 27.26 4.08 -18.82
N ARG A 45 28.23 3.46 -18.21
CA ARG A 45 28.01 2.84 -16.90
C ARG A 45 27.63 3.86 -15.83
N ASP A 46 28.32 5.00 -15.83
CA ASP A 46 28.05 6.03 -14.82
C ASP A 46 26.65 6.60 -14.98
N GLU A 47 26.24 6.82 -16.22
CA GLU A 47 24.90 7.36 -16.50
C GLU A 47 23.82 6.35 -16.10
N TYR A 48 24.04 5.09 -16.42
CA TYR A 48 23.06 4.07 -16.07
C TYR A 48 22.96 3.87 -14.55
N ASP A 49 24.09 3.98 -13.84
CA ASP A 49 24.09 3.90 -12.38
C ASP A 49 23.25 5.02 -11.77
N MET A 50 23.29 6.22 -12.37
CA MET A 50 22.46 7.33 -11.91
C MET A 50 20.97 7.03 -12.12
N VAL A 51 20.63 6.38 -13.22
CA VAL A 51 19.24 5.99 -13.48
C VAL A 51 18.78 4.98 -12.43
N GLU A 52 19.63 3.98 -12.13
CA GLU A 52 19.30 3.01 -11.10
C GLU A 52 19.14 3.66 -9.74
N GLU A 53 19.97 4.64 -9.42
CA GLU A 53 19.85 5.35 -8.15
C GLU A 53 18.54 6.11 -8.06
N VAL A 54 18.12 6.76 -9.14
CA VAL A 54 16.81 7.44 -9.17
C VAL A 54 15.67 6.43 -8.94
N CYS A 55 15.76 5.28 -9.59
CA CYS A 55 14.73 4.25 -9.42
C CYS A 55 14.68 3.75 -7.98
N ASP A 56 15.84 3.56 -7.35
CA ASP A 56 15.90 3.13 -5.95
C ASP A 56 15.30 4.17 -5.02
N LEU A 57 15.62 5.44 -5.25
CA LEU A 57 15.08 6.53 -4.44
C LEU A 57 13.57 6.66 -4.63
N LEU A 58 13.08 6.48 -5.86
CA LEU A 58 11.65 6.50 -6.12
C LEU A 58 10.94 5.36 -5.38
N ALA A 59 11.55 4.19 -5.34
CA ALA A 59 10.99 3.06 -4.61
C ALA A 59 10.91 3.36 -3.10
N ILE A 60 11.95 3.97 -2.55
CA ILE A 60 11.95 4.36 -1.14
C ILE A 60 10.88 5.41 -0.88
N SER A 61 10.80 6.41 -1.74
CA SER A 61 9.80 7.46 -1.62
C SER A 61 8.39 6.89 -1.65
N GLN A 62 8.13 5.97 -2.56
CA GLN A 62 6.83 5.32 -2.68
C GLN A 62 6.51 4.51 -1.44
N ASP A 63 7.51 3.83 -0.88
CA ASP A 63 7.31 3.03 0.33
C ASP A 63 6.94 3.92 1.52
N ILE A 64 7.61 5.06 1.65
CA ILE A 64 7.28 6.03 2.71
C ILE A 64 5.84 6.51 2.54
N GLN A 65 5.46 6.85 1.32
CA GLN A 65 4.10 7.32 1.04
C GLN A 65 3.08 6.23 1.34
N ASN A 66 3.37 4.99 0.98
CA ASN A 66 2.46 3.88 1.24
C ASN A 66 2.25 3.66 2.74
N LYS A 67 3.29 3.82 3.53
CA LYS A 67 3.18 3.70 4.98
C LYS A 67 2.30 4.80 5.57
N GLU A 68 2.44 6.01 5.05
CA GLU A 68 1.61 7.13 5.50
C GLU A 68 0.14 6.90 5.15
N VAL A 69 -0.11 6.45 3.93
CA VAL A 69 -1.46 6.14 3.48
C VAL A 69 -2.07 5.04 4.35
N PHE A 70 -1.30 4.02 4.67
CA PHE A 70 -1.76 2.93 5.51
C PHE A 70 -2.13 3.43 6.91
N ARG A 71 -1.27 4.25 7.51
CA ARG A 71 -1.54 4.81 8.84
C ARG A 71 -2.78 5.69 8.83
N TYR A 72 -2.92 6.51 7.81
CA TYR A 72 -4.10 7.36 7.67
C TYR A 72 -5.37 6.52 7.55
N GLY A 73 -5.35 5.52 6.69
CA GLY A 73 -6.51 4.65 6.49
C GLY A 73 -6.88 3.91 7.76
N LEU A 74 -5.88 3.40 8.49
CA LEU A 74 -6.10 2.71 9.74
C LEU A 74 -6.73 3.64 10.78
N SER A 75 -6.17 4.85 10.92
CA SER A 75 -6.72 5.83 11.85
C SER A 75 -8.15 6.19 11.51
N LEU A 76 -8.42 6.40 10.24
CA LEU A 76 -9.76 6.74 9.77
C LEU A 76 -10.73 5.61 10.07
N GLY A 77 -10.32 4.37 9.81
CA GLY A 77 -11.15 3.21 10.09
C GLY A 77 -11.48 3.05 11.57
N LEU A 78 -10.48 3.28 12.44
CA LEU A 78 -10.69 3.19 13.87
C LEU A 78 -11.63 4.28 14.37
N ARG A 79 -11.51 5.48 13.83
CA ARG A 79 -12.42 6.58 14.19
C ARG A 79 -13.84 6.29 13.73
N LEU A 80 -13.97 5.73 12.53
CA LEU A 80 -15.28 5.39 12.00
C LEU A 80 -15.94 4.32 12.85
N MET A 81 -15.20 3.30 13.28
CA MET A 81 -15.72 2.29 14.17
C MET A 81 -16.18 2.86 15.50
N ARG A 82 -15.39 3.78 16.04
CA ARG A 82 -15.74 4.42 17.31
C ARG A 82 -17.01 5.24 17.19
N GLU A 83 -17.13 6.02 16.11
CA GLU A 83 -18.34 6.82 15.90
C GLU A 83 -19.55 5.93 15.67
N ALA A 84 -19.39 4.85 14.92
CA ALA A 84 -20.47 3.92 14.71
C ALA A 84 -20.92 3.28 16.01
N SER A 85 -19.99 3.01 16.93
CA SER A 85 -20.34 2.46 18.25
C SER A 85 -21.10 3.42 19.10
N ASP A 86 -20.86 4.73 18.91
CA ASP A 86 -21.52 5.76 19.70
C ASP A 86 -22.92 6.09 19.18
N PHE A 87 -23.25 5.68 17.97
CA PHE A 87 -24.56 5.91 17.42
C PHE A 87 -25.52 4.80 17.80
N PRO A 88 -26.75 5.13 18.19
CA PRO A 88 -27.75 4.11 18.43
C PRO A 88 -28.26 3.58 17.10
N PHE A 89 -27.75 2.47 16.67
CA PHE A 89 -28.27 1.85 15.46
C PHE A 89 -29.65 1.26 15.70
N PRO A 90 -30.54 1.33 14.71
CA PRO A 90 -31.77 0.55 14.81
C PRO A 90 -31.40 -0.92 14.92
N GLU A 91 -32.11 -1.63 15.78
CA GLU A 91 -31.89 -3.03 15.92
C GLU A 91 -32.24 -3.75 14.64
N GLU A 92 -31.31 -4.54 14.15
CA GLU A 92 -31.61 -5.34 12.99
C GLU A 92 -32.54 -6.43 13.35
N GLY A 93 -33.50 -6.56 12.81
CA GLY A 93 -34.45 -7.52 13.23
C GLY A 93 -35.44 -6.96 14.15
N SER A 94 -35.18 -5.89 14.72
CA SER A 94 -36.24 -5.28 15.47
C SER A 94 -37.02 -4.45 14.50
N SER A 95 -36.68 -4.64 14.05
CA SER A 95 -37.02 -4.33 13.50
C SER A 95 -37.21 -4.61 12.63
N SER A 96 -37.12 -5.02 12.77
CA SER A 96 -37.09 -5.49 12.37
C SER A 96 -37.12 -5.32 11.74
N GLU A 97 -37.32 -4.99 11.49
CA GLU A 97 -36.93 -4.98 11.13
C GLU A 97 -36.25 -4.88 10.49
N ARG A 98 -36.18 -4.66 10.08
CA ARG A 98 -35.24 -4.72 9.50
C ARG A 98 -34.79 -5.74 9.30
N SER A 99 -34.92 -6.10 9.36
CA SER A 99 -34.47 -7.10 9.33
C SER A 99 -34.69 -7.92 9.39
#